data_a9e0f1d3999d7ea05419f01036319a98
#
_entry.id   a9e0f1d3999d7ea05419f01036319a98
#
_cell.length_a   1.000
_cell.length_b   1.000
_cell.length_c   1.000
_cell.angle_alpha   90.00
_cell.angle_beta   90.00
_cell.angle_gamma   90.00
#
_symmetry.space_group_name_H-M   'P 1'
#
loop_
_entity.id
_entity.type
_entity.pdbx_description
1 polymer ?
#
loop_
_entity_poly.entity_id
_entity_poly.type
_entity_poly.pdbx_seq_one_letter_code
_entity_poly.pdbx_strand_id
1 'polypeptide(L)'
;MLHNFHIFDGLQNGLQKNRIILIEGDKIQGIEREGDLGQYRDYKVVDLKGWTILPGLIDNHVHITCPFMSGGNVLSEMDQQIEYNFRNCVMSGVTTVRDVGGFPGKINEFKSKADKNEIPGPRVISSLSMIAARKGGQLGWPEYVPYFEDPMVKRLIGGNFAERPATVGEIKEVSMVFGDSTL
;
A
#
# COMPACT_ATOMS: atom_id res chain seq x y z
N MET A 1 -8.21 10.00 23.23
CA MET A 1 -9.24 10.86 22.61
C MET A 1 -8.58 12.03 21.89
N LEU A 2 -9.03 12.34 20.67
CA LEU A 2 -8.60 13.52 19.90
C LEU A 2 -9.71 14.58 19.97
N HIS A 3 -9.36 15.85 20.09
CA HIS A 3 -10.30 16.98 20.07
C HIS A 3 -9.71 18.21 19.39
N ASN A 4 -10.53 19.27 19.24
CA ASN A 4 -10.12 20.55 18.64
C ASN A 4 -9.57 20.37 17.20
N PHE A 5 -10.40 19.81 16.32
CA PHE A 5 -10.06 19.56 14.92
C PHE A 5 -11.26 19.77 14.01
N HIS A 6 -11.00 19.83 12.72
CA HIS A 6 -11.99 19.67 11.67
C HIS A 6 -11.90 18.25 11.10
N ILE A 7 -13.00 17.63 10.70
CA ILE A 7 -12.98 16.30 10.10
C ILE A 7 -13.71 16.31 8.75
N PHE A 8 -13.10 15.70 7.78
CA PHE A 8 -13.70 15.28 6.51
C PHE A 8 -13.77 13.76 6.50
N ASP A 9 -14.96 13.19 6.60
CA ASP A 9 -15.16 11.73 6.67
C ASP A 9 -15.44 11.07 5.31
N GLY A 10 -15.53 11.87 4.25
CA GLY A 10 -15.84 11.40 2.90
C GLY A 10 -17.32 11.05 2.67
N LEU A 11 -18.17 11.15 3.70
CA LEU A 11 -19.60 10.78 3.63
C LEU A 11 -20.49 12.00 3.48
N GLN A 12 -20.09 13.13 4.02
CA GLN A 12 -20.84 14.37 4.01
C GLN A 12 -20.09 15.46 3.23
N ASN A 13 -20.84 16.38 2.64
CA ASN A 13 -20.24 17.56 2.02
C ASN A 13 -19.71 18.51 3.08
N GLY A 14 -18.42 18.82 3.01
CA GLY A 14 -17.76 19.80 3.85
C GLY A 14 -17.13 19.25 5.12
N LEU A 15 -16.54 20.18 5.88
CA LEU A 15 -15.84 19.85 7.13
C LEU A 15 -16.81 19.88 8.30
N GLN A 16 -16.80 18.85 9.12
CA GLN A 16 -17.50 18.82 10.39
C GLN A 16 -16.60 19.44 11.48
N LYS A 17 -17.22 20.19 12.39
CA LYS A 17 -16.57 20.82 13.55
C LYS A 17 -17.18 20.31 14.84
N ASN A 18 -16.55 20.64 15.96
CA ASN A 18 -17.03 20.29 17.30
C ASN A 18 -17.27 18.77 17.41
N ARG A 19 -16.27 18.01 17.04
CA ARG A 19 -16.21 16.55 17.12
C ARG A 19 -15.04 16.12 17.98
N ILE A 20 -15.19 14.94 18.56
CA ILE A 20 -14.11 14.19 19.20
C ILE A 20 -14.00 12.82 18.54
N ILE A 21 -12.78 12.26 18.53
CA ILE A 21 -12.53 10.88 18.12
C ILE A 21 -12.04 10.11 19.34
N LEU A 22 -12.75 9.04 19.65
CA LEU A 22 -12.37 8.09 20.68
C LEU A 22 -11.58 6.96 20.05
N ILE A 23 -10.37 6.71 20.54
CA ILE A 23 -9.48 5.65 20.05
C ILE A 23 -9.17 4.74 21.23
N GLU A 24 -9.32 3.44 21.01
CA GLU A 24 -8.96 2.40 21.96
C GLU A 24 -8.10 1.35 21.24
N GLY A 25 -6.87 1.18 21.73
CA GLY A 25 -5.88 0.38 21.02
C GLY A 25 -5.60 0.95 19.62
N ASP A 26 -5.91 0.18 18.60
CA ASP A 26 -5.70 0.49 17.17
C ASP A 26 -7.01 0.86 16.43
N LYS A 27 -8.12 1.04 17.17
CA LYS A 27 -9.46 1.24 16.60
C LYS A 27 -10.10 2.55 17.01
N ILE A 28 -10.80 3.18 16.06
CA ILE A 28 -11.71 4.26 16.33
C ILE A 28 -13.00 3.64 16.90
N GLN A 29 -13.30 3.95 18.17
CA GLN A 29 -14.51 3.50 18.86
C GLN A 29 -15.72 4.36 18.51
N GLY A 30 -15.49 5.66 18.28
CA GLY A 30 -16.56 6.56 17.91
C GLY A 30 -16.06 7.93 17.48
N ILE A 31 -16.91 8.61 16.73
CA ILE A 31 -16.77 10.02 16.37
C ILE A 31 -18.03 10.72 16.92
N GLU A 32 -17.87 11.46 17.99
CA GLU A 32 -18.98 12.03 18.75
C GLU A 32 -18.99 13.55 18.65
N ARG A 33 -20.06 14.18 19.11
CA ARG A 33 -20.06 15.63 19.32
C ARG A 33 -19.19 15.98 20.51
N GLU A 34 -18.39 17.02 20.37
CA GLU A 34 -17.63 17.56 21.47
C GLU A 34 -18.60 18.07 22.55
N GLY A 35 -18.45 17.58 23.77
CA GLY A 35 -19.20 17.92 24.93
C GLY A 35 -18.28 18.30 26.10
N ASP A 36 -18.70 18.04 27.34
CA ASP A 36 -17.83 18.20 28.51
C ASP A 36 -16.69 17.17 28.46
N LEU A 37 -15.48 17.64 28.24
CA LEU A 37 -14.29 16.77 28.18
C LEU A 37 -14.01 16.07 29.52
N GLY A 38 -14.60 16.56 30.61
CA GLY A 38 -14.48 15.97 31.95
C GLY A 38 -15.04 14.53 32.04
N GLN A 39 -15.95 14.14 31.15
CA GLN A 39 -16.48 12.76 31.10
C GLN A 39 -15.47 11.74 30.51
N TYR A 40 -14.40 12.21 29.88
CA TYR A 40 -13.37 11.35 29.22
C TYR A 40 -12.04 11.31 30.01
N ARG A 41 -12.11 11.39 31.35
CA ARG A 41 -10.94 11.48 32.26
C ARG A 41 -9.99 10.28 32.12
N ASP A 42 -10.51 9.12 31.70
CA ASP A 42 -9.73 7.91 31.52
C ASP A 42 -8.99 7.86 30.17
N TYR A 43 -9.26 8.82 29.30
CA TYR A 43 -8.57 8.93 28.02
C TYR A 43 -7.38 9.88 28.08
N LYS A 44 -6.28 9.50 27.40
CA LYS A 44 -5.26 10.48 27.06
C LYS A 44 -5.85 11.48 26.07
N VAL A 45 -5.94 12.72 26.45
CA VAL A 45 -6.50 13.81 25.63
C VAL A 45 -5.40 14.40 24.75
N VAL A 46 -5.64 14.54 23.45
CA VAL A 46 -4.74 15.14 22.47
C VAL A 46 -5.46 16.28 21.77
N ASP A 47 -4.96 17.49 21.94
CA ASP A 47 -5.45 18.69 21.25
C ASP A 47 -4.77 18.80 19.88
N LEU A 48 -5.56 18.76 18.82
CA LEU A 48 -5.09 18.86 17.43
C LEU A 48 -5.03 20.30 16.88
N LYS A 49 -5.26 21.30 17.73
CA LYS A 49 -5.03 22.73 17.46
C LYS A 49 -5.66 23.23 16.15
N GLY A 50 -6.86 22.75 15.85
CA GLY A 50 -7.61 23.14 14.65
C GLY A 50 -7.16 22.45 13.35
N TRP A 51 -6.32 21.44 13.41
CA TRP A 51 -5.94 20.65 12.23
C TRP A 51 -7.15 19.97 11.58
N THR A 52 -7.00 19.59 10.33
CA THR A 52 -8.02 18.81 9.64
C THR A 52 -7.62 17.35 9.58
N ILE A 53 -8.54 16.48 10.03
CA ILE A 53 -8.42 15.03 9.94
C ILE A 53 -9.11 14.56 8.66
N LEU A 54 -8.47 13.64 7.95
CA LEU A 54 -9.00 12.95 6.77
C LEU A 54 -8.84 11.43 7.00
N PRO A 55 -9.67 10.60 6.36
CA PRO A 55 -9.34 9.19 6.19
C PRO A 55 -7.98 9.05 5.51
N GLY A 56 -7.27 7.98 5.82
CA GLY A 56 -6.02 7.68 5.13
C GLY A 56 -6.22 7.62 3.62
N LEU A 57 -5.29 8.19 2.86
CA LEU A 57 -5.34 8.20 1.40
C LEU A 57 -5.15 6.78 0.84
N ILE A 58 -5.80 6.52 -0.28
CA ILE A 58 -5.70 5.26 -1.01
C ILE A 58 -5.08 5.54 -2.37
N ASP A 59 -3.93 4.91 -2.65
CA ASP A 59 -3.34 4.97 -3.99
C ASP A 59 -3.66 3.67 -4.75
N ASN A 60 -4.41 3.81 -5.82
CA ASN A 60 -4.92 2.69 -6.60
C ASN A 60 -3.96 2.16 -7.68
N HIS A 61 -2.77 2.74 -7.83
CA HIS A 61 -1.83 2.33 -8.86
C HIS A 61 -0.39 2.59 -8.44
N VAL A 62 0.24 1.60 -7.81
CA VAL A 62 1.65 1.67 -7.42
C VAL A 62 2.42 0.43 -7.89
N HIS A 63 3.74 0.54 -7.88
CA HIS A 63 4.70 -0.55 -8.02
C HIS A 63 5.66 -0.49 -6.83
N ILE A 64 5.14 -0.78 -5.62
CA ILE A 64 5.78 -0.45 -4.34
C ILE A 64 7.11 -1.19 -4.12
N THR A 65 7.28 -2.35 -4.76
CA THR A 65 8.52 -3.14 -4.67
C THR A 65 9.48 -2.92 -5.83
N CYS A 66 9.16 -1.99 -6.76
CA CYS A 66 10.05 -1.70 -7.89
C CYS A 66 11.06 -0.61 -7.52
N PRO A 67 12.35 -0.92 -7.36
CA PRO A 67 13.38 0.03 -6.98
C PRO A 67 13.88 0.92 -8.12
N PHE A 68 13.45 0.65 -9.35
CA PHE A 68 13.99 1.28 -10.56
C PHE A 68 13.84 2.79 -10.64
N MET A 69 12.88 3.34 -9.91
CA MET A 69 12.58 4.77 -9.98
C MET A 69 13.56 5.64 -9.19
N SER A 70 14.45 5.03 -8.41
CA SER A 70 15.36 5.75 -7.50
C SER A 70 16.83 5.77 -7.93
N GLY A 71 17.19 5.15 -9.05
CA GLY A 71 18.55 5.19 -9.60
C GLY A 71 19.62 4.47 -8.78
N GLY A 72 19.24 3.70 -7.76
CA GLY A 72 20.15 2.94 -6.90
C GLY A 72 20.62 1.63 -7.52
N ASN A 73 21.56 0.96 -6.85
CA ASN A 73 22.00 -0.37 -7.21
C ASN A 73 20.89 -1.39 -6.89
N VAL A 74 20.17 -1.81 -7.91
CA VAL A 74 18.90 -2.55 -7.84
C VAL A 74 18.96 -3.80 -6.95
N LEU A 75 20.10 -4.46 -6.85
CA LEU A 75 20.19 -5.74 -6.14
C LEU A 75 20.71 -5.63 -4.71
N SER A 76 21.68 -4.78 -4.46
CA SER A 76 22.31 -4.68 -3.13
C SER A 76 21.49 -3.85 -2.13
N GLU A 77 20.63 -2.96 -2.60
CA GLU A 77 19.86 -2.04 -1.78
C GLU A 77 18.33 -2.23 -1.90
N MET A 78 17.93 -3.29 -2.61
CA MET A 78 16.51 -3.54 -2.92
C MET A 78 15.62 -3.52 -1.67
N ASP A 79 15.98 -4.27 -0.64
CA ASP A 79 15.16 -4.41 0.57
C ASP A 79 15.07 -3.09 1.33
N GLN A 80 16.15 -2.33 1.40
CA GLN A 80 16.16 -1.01 2.02
C GLN A 80 15.27 -0.02 1.25
N GLN A 81 15.33 -0.07 -0.08
CA GLN A 81 14.48 0.79 -0.91
C GLN A 81 13.01 0.43 -0.79
N ILE A 82 12.67 -0.86 -0.73
CA ILE A 82 11.29 -1.31 -0.54
C ILE A 82 10.78 -0.85 0.82
N GLU A 83 11.55 -1.05 1.89
CA GLU A 83 11.18 -0.59 3.23
C GLU A 83 10.97 0.93 3.27
N TYR A 84 11.86 1.68 2.61
CA TYR A 84 11.72 3.12 2.45
C TYR A 84 10.43 3.51 1.72
N ASN A 85 10.06 2.80 0.63
CA ASN A 85 8.81 3.03 -0.09
C ASN A 85 7.59 2.79 0.79
N PHE A 86 7.58 1.69 1.55
CA PHE A 86 6.51 1.37 2.51
C PHE A 86 6.35 2.46 3.55
N ARG A 87 7.45 2.86 4.17
CA ARG A 87 7.47 3.93 5.17
C ARG A 87 6.98 5.26 4.60
N ASN A 88 7.45 5.64 3.41
CA ASN A 88 7.05 6.89 2.77
C ASN A 88 5.57 6.98 2.47
N CYS A 89 4.92 5.87 2.09
CA CYS A 89 3.47 5.84 1.91
C CYS A 89 2.77 6.36 3.16
N VAL A 90 3.00 5.75 4.32
CA VAL A 90 2.31 6.13 5.56
C VAL A 90 2.73 7.51 6.07
N MET A 91 3.99 7.89 5.91
CA MET A 91 4.48 9.23 6.29
C MET A 91 3.86 10.34 5.42
N SER A 92 3.41 10.01 4.21
CA SER A 92 2.70 10.92 3.30
C SER A 92 1.17 10.82 3.44
N GLY A 93 0.67 10.03 4.42
CA GLY A 93 -0.76 9.86 4.62
C GLY A 93 -1.43 8.80 3.74
N VAL A 94 -0.66 8.07 2.91
CA VAL A 94 -1.18 6.96 2.10
C VAL A 94 -1.18 5.69 2.95
N THR A 95 -2.36 5.25 3.36
CA THR A 95 -2.54 4.12 4.29
C THR A 95 -2.96 2.82 3.60
N THR A 96 -3.34 2.89 2.34
CA THR A 96 -3.69 1.72 1.52
C THR A 96 -3.18 1.93 0.10
N VAL A 97 -2.57 0.91 -0.47
CA VAL A 97 -2.10 0.92 -1.85
C VAL A 97 -2.61 -0.31 -2.62
N ARG A 98 -2.95 -0.10 -3.90
CA ARG A 98 -3.13 -1.20 -4.84
C ARG A 98 -1.86 -1.31 -5.69
N ASP A 99 -1.05 -2.31 -5.39
CA ASP A 99 0.12 -2.65 -6.18
C ASP A 99 -0.33 -3.45 -7.41
N VAL A 100 -0.06 -2.92 -8.58
CA VAL A 100 -0.50 -3.48 -9.86
C VAL A 100 0.61 -4.25 -10.58
N GLY A 101 1.60 -4.68 -9.83
CA GLY A 101 2.68 -5.55 -10.24
C GLY A 101 4.04 -5.09 -9.75
N GLY A 102 4.83 -6.04 -9.36
CA GLY A 102 6.16 -5.82 -8.82
C GLY A 102 6.91 -7.14 -8.66
N PHE A 103 7.66 -7.27 -7.60
CA PHE A 103 8.41 -8.48 -7.29
C PHE A 103 7.61 -9.39 -6.35
N PRO A 104 7.00 -10.49 -6.84
CA PRO A 104 5.99 -11.24 -6.08
C PRO A 104 6.45 -11.69 -4.70
N GLY A 105 7.66 -12.25 -4.59
CA GLY A 105 8.23 -12.68 -3.32
C GLY A 105 8.45 -11.51 -2.37
N LYS A 106 8.94 -10.38 -2.88
CA LYS A 106 9.18 -9.18 -2.09
C LYS A 106 7.87 -8.51 -1.64
N ILE A 107 6.86 -8.45 -2.50
CA ILE A 107 5.54 -7.95 -2.10
C ILE A 107 5.00 -8.76 -0.93
N ASN A 108 5.01 -10.10 -1.02
CA ASN A 108 4.51 -10.96 0.06
C ASN A 108 5.31 -10.81 1.34
N GLU A 109 6.65 -10.73 1.24
CA GLU A 109 7.53 -10.53 2.38
C GLU A 109 7.22 -9.22 3.10
N PHE A 110 7.27 -8.09 2.38
CA PHE A 110 7.12 -6.76 2.98
C PHE A 110 5.68 -6.46 3.41
N LYS A 111 4.67 -6.95 2.67
CA LYS A 111 3.28 -6.94 3.12
C LYS A 111 3.14 -7.66 4.47
N SER A 112 3.70 -8.87 4.61
CA SER A 112 3.66 -9.62 5.87
C SER A 112 4.33 -8.86 7.01
N LYS A 113 5.47 -8.21 6.77
CA LYS A 113 6.15 -7.37 7.77
C LYS A 113 5.28 -6.17 8.20
N ALA A 114 4.64 -5.50 7.24
CA ALA A 114 3.75 -4.38 7.54
C ALA A 114 2.50 -4.83 8.30
N ASP A 115 1.85 -5.93 7.87
CA ASP A 115 0.66 -6.49 8.52
C ASP A 115 0.93 -6.92 9.99
N LYS A 116 2.18 -7.31 10.30
CA LYS A 116 2.64 -7.65 11.66
C LYS A 116 3.19 -6.46 12.46
N ASN A 117 3.17 -5.26 11.89
CA ASN A 117 3.79 -4.07 12.47
C ASN A 117 5.30 -4.18 12.72
N GLU A 118 6.01 -5.03 11.97
CA GLU A 118 7.47 -5.15 12.02
C GLU A 118 8.14 -3.95 11.31
N ILE A 119 7.46 -3.40 10.31
CA ILE A 119 7.84 -2.16 9.61
C ILE A 119 6.62 -1.23 9.47
N PRO A 120 6.81 0.10 9.44
CA PRO A 120 5.74 1.01 9.06
C PRO A 120 5.42 0.85 7.57
N GLY A 121 4.15 0.65 7.24
CA GLY A 121 3.72 0.50 5.85
C GLY A 121 2.21 0.58 5.66
N PRO A 122 1.74 0.79 4.42
CA PRO A 122 0.33 0.79 4.10
C PRO A 122 -0.22 -0.64 4.06
N ARG A 123 -1.54 -0.76 4.10
CA ARG A 123 -2.22 -1.99 3.65
C ARG A 123 -1.96 -2.18 2.16
N VAL A 124 -1.47 -3.34 1.75
CA VAL A 124 -1.16 -3.64 0.36
C VAL A 124 -2.18 -4.64 -0.21
N ILE A 125 -2.82 -4.25 -1.31
CA ILE A 125 -3.61 -5.13 -2.17
C ILE A 125 -2.78 -5.29 -3.44
N SER A 126 -2.35 -6.51 -3.78
CA SER A 126 -1.41 -6.71 -4.88
C SER A 126 -1.92 -7.70 -5.92
N SER A 127 -1.61 -7.41 -7.18
CA SER A 127 -1.74 -8.36 -8.28
C SER A 127 -0.53 -9.31 -8.39
N LEU A 128 0.51 -9.12 -7.58
CA LEU A 128 1.79 -9.82 -7.60
C LEU A 128 2.57 -9.52 -8.88
N SER A 129 2.36 -10.31 -9.93
CA SER A 129 2.99 -10.10 -11.24
C SER A 129 2.10 -9.25 -12.16
N MET A 130 2.69 -8.63 -13.15
CA MET A 130 1.96 -7.96 -14.22
C MET A 130 1.55 -8.96 -15.30
N ILE A 131 0.45 -8.68 -16.00
CA ILE A 131 0.11 -9.36 -17.25
C ILE A 131 0.57 -8.47 -18.41
N ALA A 132 1.46 -8.97 -19.25
CA ALA A 132 2.03 -8.20 -20.34
C ALA A 132 1.93 -8.95 -21.68
N ALA A 133 1.87 -8.20 -22.79
CA ALA A 133 1.90 -8.79 -24.12
C ALA A 133 3.23 -9.51 -24.38
N ARG A 134 3.17 -10.64 -25.11
CA ARG A 134 4.35 -11.48 -25.38
C ARG A 134 5.37 -10.80 -26.27
N LYS A 135 4.91 -9.94 -27.20
CA LYS A 135 5.77 -9.17 -28.12
C LYS A 135 5.45 -7.69 -27.99
N GLY A 136 6.48 -6.87 -27.90
CA GLY A 136 6.32 -5.42 -27.87
C GLY A 136 5.57 -4.89 -26.65
N GLY A 137 5.71 -5.59 -25.53
CA GLY A 137 4.97 -5.26 -24.32
C GLY A 137 5.09 -3.81 -23.92
N GLN A 138 4.00 -3.26 -23.44
CA GLN A 138 3.83 -1.88 -22.99
C GLN A 138 4.79 -1.42 -21.90
N LEU A 139 5.61 -2.31 -21.36
CA LEU A 139 6.54 -1.94 -20.29
C LEU A 139 7.62 -0.98 -20.76
N GLY A 140 7.68 -0.66 -22.07
CA GLY A 140 8.58 0.35 -22.63
C GLY A 140 10.08 0.03 -22.41
N TRP A 141 10.36 -1.16 -21.92
CA TRP A 141 11.69 -1.59 -21.50
C TRP A 141 12.08 -2.93 -22.14
N PRO A 142 12.11 -3.04 -23.47
CA PRO A 142 12.46 -4.28 -24.13
C PRO A 142 13.86 -4.80 -23.74
N GLU A 143 14.76 -3.89 -23.38
CA GLU A 143 16.12 -4.18 -22.93
C GLU A 143 16.18 -4.86 -21.55
N TYR A 144 15.17 -4.67 -20.68
CA TYR A 144 15.15 -5.29 -19.35
C TYR A 144 14.46 -6.65 -19.32
N VAL A 145 13.72 -7.00 -20.38
CA VAL A 145 13.01 -8.28 -20.46
C VAL A 145 13.94 -9.49 -20.28
N PRO A 146 15.10 -9.57 -20.97
CA PRO A 146 16.04 -10.67 -20.75
C PRO A 146 16.53 -10.76 -19.32
N TYR A 147 16.72 -9.63 -18.64
CA TYR A 147 17.15 -9.57 -17.25
C TYR A 147 16.12 -10.22 -16.32
N PHE A 148 14.83 -9.92 -16.46
CA PHE A 148 13.77 -10.50 -15.63
C PHE A 148 13.44 -11.95 -15.97
N GLU A 149 13.83 -12.43 -17.16
CA GLU A 149 13.71 -13.82 -17.54
C GLU A 149 14.87 -14.69 -17.01
N ASP A 150 15.95 -14.08 -16.52
CA ASP A 150 17.07 -14.79 -15.93
C ASP A 150 16.62 -15.59 -14.69
N PRO A 151 16.95 -16.91 -14.61
CA PRO A 151 16.51 -17.77 -13.50
C PRO A 151 17.00 -17.29 -12.13
N MET A 152 18.18 -16.69 -12.05
CA MET A 152 18.71 -16.15 -10.81
C MET A 152 17.91 -14.93 -10.34
N VAL A 153 17.57 -14.04 -11.29
CA VAL A 153 16.73 -12.87 -10.99
C VAL A 153 15.33 -13.30 -10.57
N LYS A 154 14.70 -14.24 -11.29
CA LYS A 154 13.39 -14.80 -10.90
C LYS A 154 13.41 -15.38 -9.48
N ARG A 155 14.47 -16.09 -9.12
CA ARG A 155 14.63 -16.59 -7.76
C ARG A 155 14.76 -15.48 -6.72
N LEU A 156 15.50 -14.42 -7.04
CA LEU A 156 15.71 -13.28 -6.15
C LEU A 156 14.41 -12.49 -5.89
N ILE A 157 13.62 -12.25 -6.93
CA ILE A 157 12.36 -11.52 -6.83
C ILE A 157 11.17 -12.40 -6.39
N GLY A 158 11.38 -13.71 -6.28
CA GLY A 158 10.39 -14.67 -5.80
C GLY A 158 9.30 -15.02 -6.81
N GLY A 159 9.59 -14.95 -8.11
CA GLY A 159 8.63 -15.32 -9.17
C GLY A 159 8.83 -14.58 -10.47
N ASN A 160 7.83 -14.60 -11.33
CA ASN A 160 7.84 -13.85 -12.58
C ASN A 160 7.50 -12.38 -12.32
N PHE A 161 8.28 -11.47 -12.89
CA PHE A 161 7.96 -10.03 -12.85
C PHE A 161 6.69 -9.72 -13.67
N ALA A 162 6.55 -10.37 -14.83
CA ALA A 162 5.36 -10.27 -15.65
C ALA A 162 4.97 -11.64 -16.24
N GLU A 163 3.67 -11.93 -16.23
CA GLU A 163 3.12 -13.07 -16.95
C GLU A 163 2.84 -12.67 -18.41
N ARG A 164 3.23 -13.53 -19.34
CA ARG A 164 3.15 -13.26 -20.79
C ARG A 164 2.40 -14.36 -21.51
N PRO A 165 1.10 -14.48 -21.27
CA PRO A 165 0.30 -15.50 -21.90
C PRO A 165 0.31 -15.35 -23.44
N ALA A 166 0.42 -16.47 -24.14
CA ALA A 166 0.44 -16.53 -25.60
C ALA A 166 -0.95 -16.78 -26.18
N THR A 167 -1.85 -17.34 -25.39
CA THR A 167 -3.18 -17.80 -25.82
C THR A 167 -4.26 -17.25 -24.88
N VAL A 168 -5.52 -17.25 -25.37
CA VAL A 168 -6.68 -16.88 -24.55
C VAL A 168 -6.90 -17.86 -23.39
N GLY A 169 -6.52 -19.14 -23.56
CA GLY A 169 -6.57 -20.14 -22.51
C GLY A 169 -5.63 -19.80 -21.37
N GLU A 170 -4.37 -19.51 -21.68
CA GLU A 170 -3.34 -19.09 -20.70
C GLU A 170 -3.73 -17.78 -19.99
N ILE A 171 -4.35 -16.81 -20.69
CA ILE A 171 -4.87 -15.59 -20.06
C ILE A 171 -5.89 -15.92 -18.96
N LYS A 172 -6.79 -16.86 -19.25
CA LYS A 172 -7.83 -17.27 -18.27
C LYS A 172 -7.21 -17.95 -17.06
N GLU A 173 -6.20 -18.80 -17.26
CA GLU A 173 -5.49 -19.47 -16.17
C GLU A 173 -4.78 -18.46 -15.26
N VAL A 174 -4.02 -17.53 -15.86
CA VAL A 174 -3.34 -16.46 -15.12
C VAL A 174 -4.35 -15.60 -14.35
N SER A 175 -5.47 -15.23 -14.98
CA SER A 175 -6.50 -14.41 -14.33
C SER A 175 -7.17 -15.12 -13.14
N MET A 176 -7.34 -16.44 -13.19
CA MET A 176 -7.88 -17.22 -12.07
C MET A 176 -6.92 -17.24 -10.89
N VAL A 177 -5.62 -17.42 -11.14
CA VAL A 177 -4.61 -17.40 -10.07
C VAL A 177 -4.57 -16.07 -9.34
N PHE A 178 -4.70 -14.95 -10.06
CA PHE A 178 -4.73 -13.61 -9.45
C PHE A 178 -6.08 -13.29 -8.77
N GLY A 179 -7.17 -13.88 -9.24
CA GLY A 179 -8.49 -13.71 -8.64
C GLY A 179 -8.60 -14.31 -7.23
N ASP A 180 -7.97 -15.45 -7.01
CA ASP A 180 -8.01 -16.16 -5.71
C ASP A 180 -7.08 -15.56 -4.64
N SER A 181 -6.10 -14.76 -5.03
CA SER A 181 -5.11 -14.17 -4.11
C SER A 181 -5.51 -12.80 -3.55
N THR A 182 -6.69 -12.28 -3.91
CA THR A 182 -7.17 -10.94 -3.53
C THR A 182 -8.31 -10.93 -2.51
N LEU A 183 -8.68 -12.09 -1.95
CA LEU A 183 -9.71 -12.20 -0.91
C LEU A 183 -9.12 -12.37 0.48
#